data_bdd9f7967e25f90a34bf0038128a11ad
#
_entry.id   bdd9f7967e25f90a34bf0038128a11ad
#
_cell.length_a   1.000
_cell.length_b   1.000
_cell.length_c   1.000
_cell.angle_alpha   90.00
_cell.angle_beta   90.00
_cell.angle_gamma   90.00
#
_symmetry.space_group_name_H-M   'P 1'
#
loop_
_entity.id
_entity.type
_entity.pdbx_description
1 polymer ?
#
loop_
_entity_poly.entity_id
_entity_poly.type
_entity_poly.pdbx_seq_one_letter_code
_entity_poly.pdbx_strand_id
1 'polypeptide(L)'
;DFPASVEEVVLANLSGEIGLFRFPRPEHRERVRQALELVGMAGYGRRLIGALSGGQRQRVLLARALISRPEVMLLDEPTSGMDLQSGENFYRLLAGLNRDHGLTILMVSHDVDRICSYVSTLYCLEEGTLAELTPGQVRRERAGLHRHSDMTREGRGERSVHL
;
A
#
# COMPACT_ATOMS: atom_id res chain seq x y z
N ASP A 1 -24.03 -9.10 -0.54
CA ASP A 1 -23.16 -8.63 -1.63
C ASP A 1 -23.55 -7.20 -1.98
N PHE A 2 -22.63 -6.27 -1.82
CA PHE A 2 -22.86 -4.87 -2.19
C PHE A 2 -22.77 -4.74 -3.72
N PRO A 3 -23.83 -4.37 -4.44
CA PRO A 3 -23.88 -4.43 -5.91
C PRO A 3 -23.19 -3.24 -6.59
N ALA A 4 -22.06 -2.74 -6.02
CA ALA A 4 -21.33 -1.63 -6.60
C ALA A 4 -20.35 -2.10 -7.67
N SER A 5 -20.26 -1.33 -8.74
CA SER A 5 -19.21 -1.47 -9.74
C SER A 5 -17.86 -0.95 -9.23
N VAL A 6 -16.77 -1.40 -9.84
CA VAL A 6 -15.40 -0.92 -9.57
C VAL A 6 -15.32 0.60 -9.75
N GLU A 7 -15.94 1.15 -10.80
CA GLU A 7 -15.97 2.60 -11.08
C GLU A 7 -16.62 3.36 -9.92
N GLU A 8 -17.77 2.89 -9.41
CA GLU A 8 -18.47 3.52 -8.28
C GLU A 8 -17.63 3.48 -7.01
N VAL A 9 -16.96 2.37 -6.72
CA VAL A 9 -16.08 2.25 -5.55
C VAL A 9 -14.93 3.24 -5.62
N VAL A 10 -14.28 3.40 -6.77
CA VAL A 10 -13.18 4.35 -6.95
C VAL A 10 -13.69 5.78 -6.90
N LEU A 11 -14.82 6.08 -7.55
CA LEU A 11 -15.46 7.39 -7.56
C LEU A 11 -15.88 7.87 -6.18
N ALA A 12 -16.24 6.95 -5.28
CA ALA A 12 -16.69 7.29 -3.93
C ALA A 12 -15.67 8.17 -3.15
N ASN A 13 -14.37 8.08 -3.48
CA ASN A 13 -13.35 8.93 -2.85
C ASN A 13 -13.37 10.38 -3.33
N LEU A 14 -14.10 10.69 -4.41
CA LEU A 14 -14.31 12.05 -4.92
C LEU A 14 -15.63 12.66 -4.48
N SER A 15 -16.40 12.00 -3.62
CA SER A 15 -17.72 12.47 -3.19
C SER A 15 -17.70 13.88 -2.60
N GLY A 16 -16.62 14.25 -1.89
CA GLY A 16 -16.42 15.60 -1.36
C GLY A 16 -16.22 16.66 -2.46
N GLU A 17 -15.57 16.32 -3.57
CA GLU A 17 -15.40 17.22 -4.72
C GLU A 17 -16.66 17.31 -5.57
N ILE A 18 -17.33 16.17 -5.77
CA ILE A 18 -18.54 16.10 -6.60
C ILE A 18 -19.72 16.80 -5.93
N GLY A 19 -19.82 16.71 -4.60
CA GLY A 19 -20.93 17.22 -3.81
C GLY A 19 -22.10 16.26 -3.73
N LEU A 20 -22.88 16.35 -2.63
CA LEU A 20 -23.86 15.35 -2.21
C LEU A 20 -25.05 15.13 -3.21
N PHE A 21 -25.32 16.10 -4.08
CA PHE A 21 -26.45 16.08 -5.03
C PHE A 21 -26.04 16.32 -6.49
N ARG A 22 -24.74 16.11 -6.81
CA ARG A 22 -24.25 16.33 -8.17
C ARG A 22 -23.82 15.01 -8.80
N PHE A 23 -24.02 14.89 -10.11
CA PHE A 23 -23.54 13.75 -10.89
C PHE A 23 -22.06 13.88 -11.22
N PRO A 24 -21.32 12.74 -11.30
CA PRO A 24 -19.95 12.73 -11.76
C PRO A 24 -19.82 13.32 -13.16
N ARG A 25 -18.90 14.26 -13.35
CA ARG A 25 -18.57 14.85 -14.66
C ARG A 25 -17.63 13.93 -15.45
N PRO A 26 -17.47 14.15 -16.76
CA PRO A 26 -16.51 13.39 -17.59
C PRO A 26 -15.09 13.38 -17.02
N GLU A 27 -14.65 14.50 -16.43
CA GLU A 27 -13.32 14.63 -15.79
C GLU A 27 -13.12 13.66 -14.62
N HIS A 28 -14.16 13.41 -13.80
CA HIS A 28 -14.09 12.46 -12.68
C HIS A 28 -13.96 11.01 -13.20
N ARG A 29 -14.67 10.68 -14.27
CA ARG A 29 -14.58 9.35 -14.91
C ARG A 29 -13.21 9.14 -15.56
N GLU A 30 -12.64 10.17 -16.15
CA GLU A 30 -11.27 10.11 -16.68
C GLU A 30 -10.24 9.87 -15.56
N ARG A 31 -10.39 10.52 -14.40
CA ARG A 31 -9.54 10.25 -13.22
C ARG A 31 -9.69 8.81 -12.73
N VAL A 32 -10.91 8.25 -12.73
CA VAL A 32 -11.14 6.83 -12.41
C VAL A 32 -10.40 5.93 -13.39
N ARG A 33 -10.50 6.20 -14.69
CA ARG A 33 -9.82 5.42 -15.74
C ARG A 33 -8.31 5.42 -15.50
N GLN A 34 -7.71 6.60 -15.28
CA GLN A 34 -6.28 6.74 -14.98
C GLN A 34 -5.88 6.01 -13.72
N ALA A 35 -6.64 6.12 -12.64
CA ALA A 35 -6.35 5.42 -11.38
C ALA A 35 -6.40 3.90 -11.56
N LEU A 36 -7.37 3.37 -12.32
CA LEU A 36 -7.47 1.95 -12.64
C LEU A 36 -6.33 1.46 -13.54
N GLU A 37 -5.89 2.28 -14.48
CA GLU A 37 -4.72 1.96 -15.32
C GLU A 37 -3.44 1.85 -14.48
N LEU A 38 -3.20 2.81 -13.57
CA LEU A 38 -2.04 2.80 -12.67
C LEU A 38 -1.91 1.50 -11.86
N VAL A 39 -3.03 0.88 -11.50
CA VAL A 39 -3.02 -0.35 -10.72
C VAL A 39 -3.19 -1.63 -11.57
N GLY A 40 -3.16 -1.50 -12.91
CA GLY A 40 -3.32 -2.63 -13.84
C GLY A 40 -4.73 -3.21 -13.87
N MET A 41 -5.76 -2.37 -13.62
CA MET A 41 -7.18 -2.73 -13.63
C MET A 41 -7.95 -2.05 -14.77
N ALA A 42 -7.27 -1.68 -15.85
CA ALA A 42 -7.91 -1.13 -17.04
C ALA A 42 -9.03 -2.05 -17.55
N GLY A 43 -10.17 -1.49 -17.93
CA GLY A 43 -11.33 -2.25 -18.42
C GLY A 43 -12.20 -2.95 -17.34
N TYR A 44 -11.81 -2.87 -16.05
CA TYR A 44 -12.59 -3.47 -14.96
C TYR A 44 -13.70 -2.56 -14.40
N GLY A 45 -13.78 -1.29 -14.82
CA GLY A 45 -14.67 -0.29 -14.23
C GLY A 45 -16.13 -0.73 -14.09
N ARG A 46 -16.67 -1.48 -15.06
CA ARG A 46 -18.07 -1.97 -15.06
C ARG A 46 -18.28 -3.27 -14.29
N ARG A 47 -17.22 -3.94 -13.85
CA ARG A 47 -17.36 -5.20 -13.08
C ARG A 47 -17.84 -4.90 -11.67
N LEU A 48 -18.64 -5.82 -11.10
CA LEU A 48 -19.01 -5.75 -9.69
C LEU A 48 -17.81 -6.07 -8.80
N ILE A 49 -17.65 -5.32 -7.71
CA ILE A 49 -16.54 -5.53 -6.77
C ILE A 49 -16.57 -6.94 -6.16
N GLY A 50 -17.75 -7.50 -5.95
CA GLY A 50 -17.92 -8.85 -5.41
C GLY A 50 -17.45 -9.97 -6.36
N ALA A 51 -17.36 -9.71 -7.67
CA ALA A 51 -16.88 -10.66 -8.66
C ALA A 51 -15.34 -10.68 -8.81
N LEU A 52 -14.60 -9.86 -8.04
CA LEU A 52 -13.15 -9.77 -8.11
C LEU A 52 -12.46 -10.75 -7.15
N SER A 53 -11.27 -11.21 -7.54
CA SER A 53 -10.37 -11.91 -6.61
C SER A 53 -9.90 -10.98 -5.48
N GLY A 54 -9.35 -11.52 -4.38
CA GLY A 54 -8.79 -10.74 -3.28
C GLY A 54 -7.75 -9.72 -3.74
N GLY A 55 -6.78 -10.16 -4.56
CA GLY A 55 -5.74 -9.28 -5.10
C GLY A 55 -6.30 -8.20 -6.04
N GLN A 56 -7.32 -8.52 -6.84
CA GLN A 56 -7.98 -7.53 -7.69
C GLN A 56 -8.75 -6.49 -6.85
N ARG A 57 -9.44 -6.92 -5.79
CA ARG A 57 -10.10 -5.99 -4.85
C ARG A 57 -9.11 -5.04 -4.21
N GLN A 58 -7.97 -5.55 -3.76
CA GLN A 58 -6.94 -4.71 -3.16
C GLN A 58 -6.38 -3.67 -4.13
N ARG A 59 -6.19 -4.03 -5.41
CA ARG A 59 -5.82 -3.08 -6.48
C ARG A 59 -6.90 -2.01 -6.69
N VAL A 60 -8.18 -2.35 -6.62
CA VAL A 60 -9.27 -1.37 -6.71
C VAL A 60 -9.27 -0.43 -5.50
N LEU A 61 -9.01 -0.93 -4.29
CA LEU A 61 -8.88 -0.09 -3.10
C LEU A 61 -7.67 0.85 -3.21
N LEU A 62 -6.56 0.37 -3.77
CA LEU A 62 -5.40 1.21 -4.09
C LEU A 62 -5.76 2.31 -5.11
N ALA A 63 -6.47 1.97 -6.21
CA ALA A 63 -6.95 2.94 -7.18
C ALA A 63 -7.87 4.00 -6.55
N ARG A 64 -8.76 3.57 -5.65
CA ARG A 64 -9.62 4.46 -4.87
C ARG A 64 -8.82 5.46 -4.03
N ALA A 65 -7.71 5.04 -3.42
CA ALA A 65 -6.85 5.96 -2.69
C ALA A 65 -6.08 6.89 -3.63
N LEU A 66 -5.58 6.39 -4.76
CA LEU A 66 -4.78 7.14 -5.74
C LEU A 66 -5.56 8.23 -6.48
N ILE A 67 -6.90 8.09 -6.62
CA ILE A 67 -7.71 9.05 -7.39
C ILE A 67 -7.68 10.47 -6.80
N SER A 68 -7.43 10.60 -5.48
CA SER A 68 -7.25 11.89 -4.79
C SER A 68 -5.83 12.46 -4.94
N ARG A 69 -4.92 11.76 -5.63
CA ARG A 69 -3.52 12.13 -5.84
C ARG A 69 -2.77 12.43 -4.54
N PRO A 70 -2.73 11.49 -3.59
CA PRO A 70 -2.03 11.70 -2.33
C PRO A 70 -0.52 11.81 -2.53
N GLU A 71 0.16 12.59 -1.69
CA GLU A 71 1.62 12.62 -1.60
C GLU A 71 2.15 11.51 -0.70
N VAL A 72 1.34 11.10 0.29
CA VAL A 72 1.67 10.05 1.27
C VAL A 72 0.52 9.06 1.35
N MET A 73 0.84 7.78 1.40
CA MET A 73 -0.11 6.68 1.59
C MET A 73 0.32 5.80 2.75
N LEU A 74 -0.65 5.50 3.62
CA LEU A 74 -0.48 4.56 4.73
C LEU A 74 -1.17 3.24 4.38
N LEU A 75 -0.46 2.13 4.50
CA LEU A 75 -0.96 0.80 4.20
C LEU A 75 -0.76 -0.10 5.42
N ASP A 76 -1.82 -0.74 5.87
CA ASP A 76 -1.80 -1.71 6.95
C ASP A 76 -2.07 -3.10 6.39
N GLU A 77 -1.08 -4.01 6.51
CA GLU A 77 -1.13 -5.39 6.00
C GLU A 77 -1.71 -5.54 4.59
N PRO A 78 -1.22 -4.79 3.58
CA PRO A 78 -1.91 -4.66 2.30
C PRO A 78 -1.94 -5.93 1.45
N THR A 79 -1.14 -6.94 1.78
CA THR A 79 -1.08 -8.24 1.09
C THR A 79 -1.70 -9.38 1.89
N SER A 80 -2.33 -9.08 3.04
CA SER A 80 -2.99 -10.09 3.86
C SER A 80 -4.07 -10.83 3.06
N GLY A 81 -4.05 -12.16 3.12
CA GLY A 81 -4.99 -13.01 2.39
C GLY A 81 -4.74 -13.12 0.88
N MET A 82 -3.63 -12.60 0.36
CA MET A 82 -3.20 -12.84 -1.02
C MET A 82 -2.35 -14.11 -1.13
N ASP A 83 -2.44 -14.78 -2.28
CA ASP A 83 -1.45 -15.79 -2.64
C ASP A 83 -0.07 -15.14 -2.85
N LEU A 84 0.98 -15.96 -2.83
CA LEU A 84 2.36 -15.52 -2.92
C LEU A 84 2.61 -14.63 -4.15
N GLN A 85 2.18 -15.08 -5.32
CA GLN A 85 2.42 -14.39 -6.59
C GLN A 85 1.66 -13.05 -6.67
N SER A 86 0.42 -13.03 -6.19
CA SER A 86 -0.39 -11.79 -6.13
C SER A 86 0.21 -10.76 -5.18
N GLY A 87 0.73 -11.19 -4.02
CA GLY A 87 1.42 -10.33 -3.08
C GLY A 87 2.70 -9.72 -3.66
N GLU A 88 3.54 -10.54 -4.29
CA GLU A 88 4.74 -10.09 -5.00
C GLU A 88 4.44 -9.02 -6.07
N ASN A 89 3.41 -9.28 -6.89
CA ASN A 89 2.98 -8.33 -7.92
C ASN A 89 2.43 -7.04 -7.32
N PHE A 90 1.83 -7.10 -6.12
CA PHE A 90 1.34 -5.93 -5.42
C PHE A 90 2.49 -5.08 -4.86
N TYR A 91 3.52 -5.70 -4.26
CA TYR A 91 4.72 -4.97 -3.82
C TYR A 91 5.47 -4.30 -4.98
N ARG A 92 5.60 -4.98 -6.13
CA ARG A 92 6.20 -4.37 -7.34
C ARG A 92 5.40 -3.17 -7.82
N LEU A 93 4.08 -3.24 -7.78
CA LEU A 93 3.20 -2.12 -8.10
C LEU A 93 3.45 -0.94 -7.16
N LEU A 94 3.50 -1.16 -5.84
CA LEU A 94 3.77 -0.12 -4.85
C LEU A 94 5.15 0.53 -5.07
N ALA A 95 6.18 -0.29 -5.31
CA ALA A 95 7.52 0.20 -5.61
C ALA A 95 7.56 1.05 -6.90
N GLY A 96 6.78 0.66 -7.92
CA GLY A 96 6.60 1.45 -9.13
C GLY A 96 5.93 2.80 -8.86
N LEU A 97 4.86 2.82 -8.08
CA LEU A 97 4.17 4.07 -7.71
C LEU A 97 5.09 5.03 -6.93
N ASN A 98 5.90 4.50 -6.02
CA ASN A 98 6.89 5.31 -5.32
C ASN A 98 7.94 5.90 -6.27
N ARG A 99 8.56 5.07 -7.11
CA ARG A 99 9.66 5.48 -7.98
C ARG A 99 9.21 6.40 -9.12
N ASP A 100 8.10 6.05 -9.79
CA ASP A 100 7.71 6.65 -11.07
C ASP A 100 6.70 7.81 -10.86
N HIS A 101 5.99 7.84 -9.73
CA HIS A 101 4.99 8.86 -9.39
C HIS A 101 5.32 9.65 -8.13
N GLY A 102 6.46 9.39 -7.47
CA GLY A 102 6.90 10.13 -6.28
C GLY A 102 6.02 9.93 -5.05
N LEU A 103 5.16 8.89 -5.04
CA LEU A 103 4.28 8.60 -3.91
C LEU A 103 5.10 8.09 -2.72
N THR A 104 5.04 8.79 -1.59
CA THR A 104 5.61 8.27 -0.34
C THR A 104 4.69 7.20 0.24
N ILE A 105 5.22 6.01 0.49
CA ILE A 105 4.44 4.89 1.03
C ILE A 105 5.02 4.48 2.37
N LEU A 106 4.19 4.54 3.41
CA LEU A 106 4.47 3.94 4.71
C LEU A 106 3.60 2.70 4.86
N MET A 107 4.21 1.57 5.15
CA MET A 107 3.51 0.29 5.21
C MET A 107 3.83 -0.44 6.51
N VAL A 108 2.80 -0.98 7.16
CA VAL A 108 2.94 -1.95 8.24
C VAL A 108 2.75 -3.35 7.68
N SER A 109 3.67 -4.25 7.98
CA SER A 109 3.59 -5.65 7.58
C SER A 109 4.44 -6.52 8.51
N HIS A 110 3.99 -7.76 8.73
CA HIS A 110 4.75 -8.78 9.43
C HIS A 110 5.59 -9.66 8.47
N ASP A 111 5.46 -9.46 7.16
CA ASP A 111 6.13 -10.25 6.13
C ASP A 111 7.46 -9.59 5.71
N VAL A 112 8.39 -9.51 6.66
CA VAL A 112 9.69 -8.84 6.50
C VAL A 112 10.47 -9.41 5.31
N ASP A 113 10.42 -10.73 5.10
CA ASP A 113 11.17 -11.40 4.04
C ASP A 113 10.81 -10.88 2.64
N ARG A 114 9.52 -10.62 2.40
CA ARG A 114 9.07 -10.12 1.11
C ARG A 114 9.32 -8.64 0.95
N ILE A 115 8.99 -7.83 1.97
CA ILE A 115 9.03 -6.36 1.84
C ILE A 115 10.45 -5.82 1.72
N CYS A 116 11.46 -6.46 2.34
CA CYS A 116 12.85 -6.01 2.32
C CYS A 116 13.43 -5.77 0.92
N SER A 117 12.87 -6.42 -0.11
CA SER A 117 13.33 -6.27 -1.49
C SER A 117 12.71 -5.07 -2.21
N TYR A 118 11.69 -4.44 -1.62
CA TYR A 118 10.87 -3.40 -2.24
C TYR A 118 10.91 -2.06 -1.51
N VAL A 119 11.38 -2.04 -0.26
CA VAL A 119 11.43 -0.84 0.57
C VAL A 119 12.82 -0.20 0.59
N SER A 120 12.86 1.12 0.70
CA SER A 120 14.11 1.88 0.85
C SER A 120 14.60 1.91 2.29
N THR A 121 13.68 1.87 3.26
CA THR A 121 13.95 1.96 4.68
C THR A 121 13.01 1.03 5.44
N LEU A 122 13.52 0.36 6.46
CA LEU A 122 12.78 -0.54 7.31
C LEU A 122 12.94 -0.11 8.77
N TYR A 123 11.83 0.00 9.48
CA TYR A 123 11.80 0.27 10.91
C TYR A 123 11.20 -0.92 11.65
N CYS A 124 11.76 -1.24 12.82
CA CYS A 124 11.17 -2.17 13.78
C CYS A 124 10.55 -1.38 14.93
N LEU A 125 9.31 -1.70 15.27
CA LEU A 125 8.63 -1.15 16.45
C LEU A 125 8.64 -2.21 17.55
N GLU A 126 9.34 -1.94 18.64
CA GLU A 126 9.47 -2.85 19.78
C GLU A 126 9.35 -2.06 21.09
N GLU A 127 8.51 -2.53 22.01
CA GLU A 127 8.29 -1.90 23.31
C GLU A 127 8.06 -0.38 23.29
N GLY A 128 7.34 0.11 22.25
CA GLY A 128 7.06 1.53 22.08
C GLY A 128 8.22 2.35 21.49
N THR A 129 9.31 1.70 21.12
CA THR A 129 10.48 2.36 20.48
C THR A 129 10.56 1.99 19.02
N LEU A 130 10.72 3.00 18.16
CA LEU A 130 10.90 2.82 16.72
C LEU A 130 12.39 2.91 16.39
N ALA A 131 12.96 1.84 15.82
CA ALA A 131 14.36 1.78 15.43
C ALA A 131 14.51 1.48 13.94
N GLU A 132 15.35 2.24 13.25
CA GLU A 132 15.71 1.96 11.86
C GLU A 132 16.65 0.74 11.81
N LEU A 133 16.32 -0.23 10.95
CA LEU A 133 17.12 -1.42 10.77
C LEU A 133 18.26 -1.16 9.78
N THR A 134 19.48 -1.47 10.20
CA THR A 134 20.66 -1.47 9.32
C THR A 134 20.59 -2.61 8.29
N PRO A 135 21.33 -2.52 7.16
CA PRO A 135 21.37 -3.61 6.17
C PRO A 135 21.76 -4.98 6.74
N GLY A 136 22.57 -5.00 7.81
CA GLY A 136 22.94 -6.22 8.53
C GLY A 136 21.77 -6.80 9.33
N GLN A 137 21.02 -5.96 10.02
CA GLN A 137 19.81 -6.34 10.78
C GLN A 137 18.69 -6.81 9.84
N VAL A 138 18.46 -6.11 8.74
CA VAL A 138 17.51 -6.55 7.69
C VAL A 138 17.85 -7.96 7.19
N ARG A 139 19.14 -8.27 6.98
CA ARG A 139 19.56 -9.63 6.58
C ARG A 139 19.32 -10.67 7.69
N ARG A 140 19.51 -10.32 8.95
CA ARG A 140 19.22 -11.20 10.09
C ARG A 140 17.72 -11.47 10.24
N GLU A 141 16.88 -10.42 10.08
CA GLU A 141 15.43 -10.56 10.05
C GLU A 141 14.98 -11.52 8.95
N ARG A 142 15.47 -11.32 7.72
CA ARG A 142 15.20 -12.23 6.59
C ARG A 142 15.61 -13.66 6.82
N ALA A 143 16.67 -13.89 7.59
CA ALA A 143 17.14 -15.23 7.94
C ALA A 143 16.41 -15.86 9.14
N GLY A 144 15.45 -15.15 9.74
CA GLY A 144 14.75 -15.59 10.95
C GLY A 144 15.66 -15.77 12.18
N LEU A 145 16.85 -15.15 12.14
CA LEU A 145 17.88 -15.29 13.17
C LEU A 145 17.81 -14.20 14.25
N HIS A 146 16.84 -13.29 14.13
CA HIS A 146 16.71 -12.19 15.07
C HIS A 146 16.07 -12.67 16.37
N ARG A 147 16.81 -12.59 17.47
CA ARG A 147 16.26 -12.60 18.83
C ARG A 147 16.18 -11.16 19.29
N HIS A 148 14.99 -10.67 19.56
CA HIS A 148 14.70 -9.29 19.95
C HIS A 148 15.52 -8.71 21.10
N SER A 149 16.24 -9.55 21.86
CA SER A 149 17.08 -9.16 23.01
C SER A 149 18.41 -8.49 22.67
N ASP A 150 18.86 -8.47 21.40
CA ASP A 150 20.19 -7.93 21.05
C ASP A 150 20.17 -6.49 20.50
N MET A 151 19.00 -5.89 20.27
CA MET A 151 18.87 -4.53 19.71
C MET A 151 19.34 -3.41 20.66
N THR A 152 19.47 -3.69 21.95
CA THR A 152 19.80 -2.67 22.96
C THR A 152 21.30 -2.42 23.15
N ARG A 153 22.20 -3.19 22.50
CA ARG A 153 23.65 -3.12 22.79
C ARG A 153 24.60 -2.67 21.68
N GLU A 154 24.19 -2.71 20.41
CA GLU A 154 25.10 -2.32 19.33
C GLU A 154 24.45 -1.28 18.41
N GLY A 155 24.65 -0.03 18.69
CA GLY A 155 24.37 1.06 17.77
C GLY A 155 23.46 2.16 18.31
N ARG A 156 23.88 2.85 19.37
CA ARG A 156 23.43 4.21 19.62
C ARG A 156 23.92 5.14 18.50
N GLY A 157 23.34 5.03 17.33
CA GLY A 157 23.32 6.09 16.33
C GLY A 157 22.02 6.84 16.54
N GLU A 158 22.15 8.02 17.11
CA GLU A 158 21.11 8.93 17.56
C GLU A 158 20.04 9.21 16.49
N ARG A 159 18.89 8.54 16.55
CA ARG A 159 17.57 9.09 16.17
C ARG A 159 16.48 8.18 16.73
N SER A 160 16.29 8.23 18.05
CA SER A 160 15.08 7.66 18.67
C SER A 160 13.98 8.70 18.58
N VAL A 161 12.91 8.39 17.89
CA VAL A 161 11.66 9.16 17.94
C VAL A 161 10.78 8.47 18.98
N HIS A 162 10.53 9.12 20.10
CA HIS A 162 9.54 8.67 21.08
C HIS A 162 8.15 9.10 20.60
N LEU A 163 7.24 8.16 20.51
CA LEU A 163 5.79 8.40 20.30
C LEU A 163 5.09 8.67 21.62
#